data_a1883c8eebc4c84fa8b265661c159644
#
_entry.id   a1883c8eebc4c84fa8b265661c159644
#
_cell.length_a   1.000
_cell.length_b   1.000
_cell.length_c   1.000
_cell.angle_alpha   90.00
_cell.angle_beta   90.00
_cell.angle_gamma   90.00
#
_symmetry.space_group_name_H-M   'P 1'
#
loop_
_entity.id
_entity.type
_entity.pdbx_description
1 polymer ?
#
loop_
_entity_poly.entity_id
_entity_poly.type
_entity_poly.pdbx_seq_one_letter_code
_entity_poly.pdbx_strand_id
1 'polypeptide(L)'
;QQNARLKAQDVGVQTALEDSRQMLRDMEADGLLAKGTADTKPEQLGSFEGLAAEVKKTVLGQDAFVDSVVRAMRRPFVLGTEGAAARNVILLWGAPGTGRHFALAETARIMAARGLLQSDRMAVIDLALYPDPGTEKLFLQDLYAALHAPGEIVVFEHYESCHPGFLRILSDLAVKGSAPLSSRYLVNKEGILVEAGTALAPGAVSRIDPCGKYLIFFSRKGREALADKFGASFVAAVGDVCQTAPFTPEALAALAAQQLNALAQRVHSRLGLTLTAGAEVRDYVAAQCSKEKGAEGLADCCERIFRALSEYCLQTDAKLSGTVALTAAPEGLQFALNGAAPADLFSLLPAAYTGA
;
A
#
# COMPACT_ATOMS: atom_id res chain seq x y z
N GLN A 1 16.31 46.07 47.55
CA GLN A 1 15.87 44.66 47.74
C GLN A 1 14.81 44.24 46.71
N GLN A 2 13.87 45.11 46.28
CA GLN A 2 12.80 44.81 45.31
C GLN A 2 13.38 44.58 43.91
N ASN A 3 14.36 45.34 43.43
CA ASN A 3 15.02 45.19 42.14
C ASN A 3 15.88 43.91 42.03
N ALA A 4 16.43 43.42 43.14
CA ALA A 4 17.17 42.17 43.18
C ALA A 4 16.21 40.94 43.06
N ARG A 5 15.03 41.03 43.67
CA ARG A 5 14.00 39.99 43.54
C ARG A 5 13.41 39.90 42.14
N LEU A 6 13.14 41.04 41.48
CA LEU A 6 12.65 41.08 40.10
C LEU A 6 13.68 40.51 39.12
N LYS A 7 14.98 40.85 39.29
CA LYS A 7 16.06 40.26 38.47
C LYS A 7 16.20 38.73 38.66
N ALA A 8 16.02 38.25 39.89
CA ALA A 8 16.06 36.81 40.17
C ALA A 8 14.86 36.05 39.59
N GLN A 9 13.68 36.67 39.56
CA GLN A 9 12.49 36.15 38.91
C GLN A 9 12.66 36.11 37.38
N ASP A 10 13.21 37.16 36.76
CA ASP A 10 13.49 37.22 35.33
C ASP A 10 14.48 36.13 34.87
N VAL A 11 15.55 35.91 35.65
CA VAL A 11 16.51 34.82 35.36
C VAL A 11 15.82 33.46 35.47
N GLY A 12 14.97 33.23 36.47
CA GLY A 12 14.24 31.98 36.63
C GLY A 12 13.25 31.71 35.49
N VAL A 13 12.56 32.75 35.01
CA VAL A 13 11.66 32.63 33.86
C VAL A 13 12.41 32.38 32.57
N GLN A 14 13.54 33.05 32.36
CA GLN A 14 14.39 32.81 31.17
C GLN A 14 14.95 31.40 31.16
N THR A 15 15.46 30.89 32.28
CA THR A 15 15.95 29.52 32.40
C THR A 15 14.85 28.50 32.13
N ALA A 16 13.65 28.68 32.69
CA ALA A 16 12.50 27.82 32.47
C ALA A 16 12.05 27.84 30.99
N LEU A 17 12.17 28.99 30.33
CA LEU A 17 11.86 29.12 28.90
C LEU A 17 12.88 28.43 28.00
N GLU A 18 14.15 28.50 28.35
CA GLU A 18 15.24 27.80 27.65
C GLU A 18 15.15 26.28 27.83
N ASP A 19 14.86 25.81 29.06
CA ASP A 19 14.63 24.39 29.33
C ASP A 19 13.42 23.85 28.56
N SER A 20 12.34 24.62 28.50
CA SER A 20 11.14 24.26 27.72
C SER A 20 11.42 24.20 26.22
N ARG A 21 12.23 25.14 25.70
CA ARG A 21 12.65 25.14 24.28
C ARG A 21 13.59 23.99 23.97
N GLN A 22 14.44 23.62 24.91
CA GLN A 22 15.32 22.45 24.74
C GLN A 22 14.52 21.16 24.74
N MET A 23 13.57 21.01 25.69
CA MET A 23 12.66 19.87 25.76
C MET A 23 11.82 19.72 24.48
N LEU A 24 11.32 20.83 23.90
CA LEU A 24 10.64 20.81 22.62
C LEU A 24 11.56 20.33 21.48
N ARG A 25 12.81 20.80 21.43
CA ARG A 25 13.78 20.35 20.42
C ARG A 25 14.13 18.87 20.57
N ASP A 26 14.28 18.39 21.80
CA ASP A 26 14.55 17.00 22.08
C ASP A 26 13.34 16.12 21.71
N MET A 27 12.10 16.57 21.97
CA MET A 27 10.87 15.89 21.53
C MET A 27 10.70 15.90 20.01
N GLU A 28 11.14 16.95 19.31
CA GLU A 28 11.19 16.98 17.84
C GLU A 28 12.24 16.04 17.29
N ALA A 29 13.43 15.98 17.93
CA ALA A 29 14.52 15.08 17.54
C ALA A 29 14.17 13.61 17.77
N ASP A 30 13.44 13.31 18.85
CA ASP A 30 12.95 11.96 19.18
C ASP A 30 11.69 11.58 18.40
N GLY A 31 11.16 12.46 17.53
CA GLY A 31 9.95 12.23 16.75
C GLY A 31 8.65 12.16 17.58
N LEU A 32 8.70 12.61 18.84
CA LEU A 32 7.55 12.64 19.75
C LEU A 32 6.61 13.82 19.51
N LEU A 33 7.08 14.86 18.83
CA LEU A 33 6.23 15.92 18.29
C LEU A 33 5.99 15.59 16.81
N ALA A 34 4.73 15.48 16.42
CA ALA A 34 4.36 15.50 15.03
C ALA A 34 4.99 16.76 14.40
N LYS A 35 5.90 16.57 13.44
CA LYS A 35 6.41 17.70 12.66
C LYS A 35 5.20 18.45 12.14
N GLY A 36 5.03 19.68 12.59
CA GLY A 36 3.98 20.55 12.11
C GLY A 36 3.97 20.44 10.58
N THR A 37 2.79 20.29 10.00
CA THR A 37 2.60 20.19 8.56
C THR A 37 3.48 21.21 7.88
N ALA A 38 4.49 20.70 7.16
CA ALA A 38 5.36 21.56 6.38
C ALA A 38 4.46 22.34 5.42
N ASP A 39 4.46 23.66 5.51
CA ASP A 39 3.84 24.50 4.50
C ASP A 39 4.29 23.99 3.14
N THR A 40 3.32 23.60 2.32
CA THR A 40 3.61 23.02 1.00
C THR A 40 4.36 24.07 0.18
N LYS A 41 5.64 23.82 -0.07
CA LYS A 41 6.43 24.75 -0.87
C LYS A 41 5.92 24.70 -2.32
N PRO A 42 5.77 25.84 -3.00
CA PRO A 42 5.35 25.88 -4.41
C PRO A 42 6.17 24.95 -5.31
N GLU A 43 7.44 24.75 -4.99
CA GLU A 43 8.37 23.84 -5.68
C GLU A 43 7.89 22.38 -5.67
N GLN A 44 7.18 21.93 -4.62
CA GLN A 44 6.66 20.57 -4.53
C GLN A 44 5.49 20.32 -5.50
N LEU A 45 4.70 21.35 -5.81
CA LEU A 45 3.61 21.21 -6.80
C LEU A 45 4.14 20.94 -8.21
N GLY A 46 5.28 21.53 -8.60
CA GLY A 46 5.96 21.24 -9.86
C GLY A 46 6.41 19.78 -9.98
N SER A 47 6.72 19.13 -8.86
CA SER A 47 7.15 17.73 -8.85
C SER A 47 6.03 16.73 -9.19
N PHE A 48 4.76 17.16 -9.27
CA PHE A 48 3.65 16.36 -9.78
C PHE A 48 3.52 16.38 -11.30
N GLU A 49 4.23 17.28 -11.99
CA GLU A 49 4.15 17.34 -13.45
C GLU A 49 4.63 16.04 -14.09
N GLY A 50 3.82 15.49 -15.00
CA GLY A 50 4.13 14.23 -15.67
C GLY A 50 4.09 12.97 -14.80
N LEU A 51 3.77 13.06 -13.48
CA LEU A 51 3.76 11.92 -12.58
C LEU A 51 2.77 10.85 -13.02
N ALA A 52 1.53 11.24 -13.35
CA ALA A 52 0.52 10.29 -13.84
C ALA A 52 0.98 9.60 -15.14
N ALA A 53 1.60 10.34 -16.07
CA ALA A 53 2.12 9.76 -17.31
C ALA A 53 3.26 8.75 -17.05
N GLU A 54 4.07 8.97 -16.02
CA GLU A 54 5.13 8.04 -15.61
C GLU A 54 4.53 6.76 -14.99
N VAL A 55 3.54 6.89 -14.10
CA VAL A 55 2.83 5.74 -13.51
C VAL A 55 2.16 4.89 -14.60
N LYS A 56 1.52 5.52 -15.59
CA LYS A 56 0.82 4.83 -16.70
C LYS A 56 1.75 4.01 -17.60
N LYS A 57 3.05 4.26 -17.60
CA LYS A 57 4.03 3.42 -18.32
C LYS A 57 4.10 2.00 -17.75
N THR A 58 3.84 1.85 -16.46
CA THR A 58 3.92 0.58 -15.73
C THR A 58 2.53 0.02 -15.43
N VAL A 59 1.59 0.89 -15.05
CA VAL A 59 0.19 0.53 -14.75
C VAL A 59 -0.65 0.64 -16.00
N LEU A 60 -0.82 -0.48 -16.69
CA LEU A 60 -1.50 -0.53 -17.98
C LEU A 60 -3.02 -0.73 -17.82
N GLY A 61 -3.80 -0.10 -18.70
CA GLY A 61 -5.24 -0.30 -18.81
C GLY A 61 -6.08 0.32 -17.69
N GLN A 62 -5.50 1.21 -16.86
CA GLN A 62 -6.17 1.88 -15.75
C GLN A 62 -5.90 3.40 -15.73
N ASP A 63 -5.85 4.03 -16.88
CA ASP A 63 -5.42 5.43 -17.02
C ASP A 63 -6.24 6.40 -16.18
N ALA A 64 -7.57 6.30 -16.23
CA ALA A 64 -8.47 7.16 -15.45
C ALA A 64 -8.33 6.93 -13.93
N PHE A 65 -8.10 5.68 -13.52
CA PHE A 65 -7.83 5.34 -12.13
C PHE A 65 -6.51 5.94 -11.66
N VAL A 66 -5.45 5.82 -12.44
CA VAL A 66 -4.14 6.42 -12.14
C VAL A 66 -4.26 7.94 -12.02
N ASP A 67 -4.95 8.61 -12.94
CA ASP A 67 -5.19 10.06 -12.86
C ASP A 67 -5.92 10.44 -11.57
N SER A 68 -6.93 9.67 -11.16
CA SER A 68 -7.66 9.94 -9.93
C SER A 68 -6.84 9.67 -8.66
N VAL A 69 -5.99 8.63 -8.65
CA VAL A 69 -5.08 8.35 -7.53
C VAL A 69 -4.03 9.47 -7.40
N VAL A 70 -3.38 9.87 -8.48
CA VAL A 70 -2.39 10.95 -8.47
C VAL A 70 -3.03 12.27 -8.00
N ARG A 71 -4.24 12.57 -8.46
CA ARG A 71 -5.00 13.74 -7.99
C ARG A 71 -5.30 13.67 -6.49
N ALA A 72 -5.72 12.51 -6.00
CA ALA A 72 -6.01 12.29 -4.59
C ALA A 72 -4.76 12.46 -3.71
N MET A 73 -3.62 11.95 -4.17
CA MET A 73 -2.34 12.11 -3.48
C MET A 73 -1.82 13.55 -3.52
N ARG A 74 -2.14 14.30 -4.58
CA ARG A 74 -1.78 15.72 -4.72
C ARG A 74 -2.63 16.65 -3.85
N ARG A 75 -3.85 16.25 -3.49
CA ARG A 75 -4.82 17.11 -2.77
C ARG A 75 -4.22 17.84 -1.56
N PRO A 76 -3.52 17.19 -0.60
CA PRO A 76 -2.98 17.88 0.56
C PRO A 76 -1.87 18.89 0.23
N PHE A 77 -1.18 18.73 -0.89
CA PHE A 77 -0.18 19.69 -1.37
C PHE A 77 -0.81 20.98 -1.92
N VAL A 78 -2.07 20.92 -2.32
CA VAL A 78 -2.83 22.08 -2.81
C VAL A 78 -3.62 22.74 -1.70
N LEU A 79 -4.28 21.94 -0.87
CA LEU A 79 -5.21 22.44 0.16
C LEU A 79 -4.55 22.62 1.54
N GLY A 80 -3.37 22.05 1.74
CA GLY A 80 -2.76 21.93 3.06
C GLY A 80 -3.38 20.83 3.91
N THR A 81 -2.84 20.63 5.10
CA THR A 81 -3.34 19.70 6.12
C THR A 81 -3.34 20.41 7.47
N GLU A 82 -4.41 20.28 8.24
CA GLU A 82 -4.53 20.92 9.55
C GLU A 82 -3.94 20.01 10.65
N GLY A 83 -2.85 20.42 11.26
CA GLY A 83 -2.25 19.72 12.40
C GLY A 83 -1.91 18.26 12.09
N ALA A 84 -2.28 17.36 13.01
CA ALA A 84 -2.10 15.91 12.88
C ALA A 84 -3.26 15.19 12.15
N ALA A 85 -4.20 15.93 11.55
CA ALA A 85 -5.31 15.36 10.78
C ALA A 85 -4.81 14.52 9.60
N ALA A 86 -5.65 13.65 9.06
CA ALA A 86 -5.32 12.89 7.87
C ALA A 86 -5.02 13.83 6.69
N ARG A 87 -3.96 13.56 5.94
CA ARG A 87 -3.66 14.29 4.71
C ARG A 87 -4.78 14.19 3.69
N ASN A 88 -5.28 12.99 3.52
CA ASN A 88 -6.49 12.72 2.75
C ASN A 88 -7.06 11.38 3.19
N VAL A 89 -8.38 11.23 3.06
CA VAL A 89 -9.10 9.97 3.21
C VAL A 89 -9.54 9.55 1.82
N ILE A 90 -9.06 8.41 1.34
CA ILE A 90 -9.22 7.97 -0.05
C ILE A 90 -9.88 6.60 -0.09
N LEU A 91 -10.90 6.45 -0.93
CA LEU A 91 -11.50 5.16 -1.26
C LEU A 91 -10.98 4.70 -2.62
N LEU A 92 -10.30 3.54 -2.64
CA LEU A 92 -9.93 2.83 -3.86
C LEU A 92 -10.84 1.61 -4.03
N TRP A 93 -11.70 1.59 -5.06
CA TRP A 93 -12.65 0.52 -5.23
C TRP A 93 -12.70 -0.03 -6.65
N GLY A 94 -13.19 -1.26 -6.77
CA GLY A 94 -13.33 -1.97 -8.04
C GLY A 94 -13.18 -3.47 -7.86
N ALA A 95 -13.30 -4.20 -8.97
CA ALA A 95 -13.18 -5.65 -8.99
C ALA A 95 -11.80 -6.14 -8.50
N PRO A 96 -11.70 -7.36 -7.96
CA PRO A 96 -10.42 -7.97 -7.63
C PRO A 96 -9.49 -8.03 -8.83
N GLY A 97 -8.18 -7.95 -8.58
CA GLY A 97 -7.15 -8.11 -9.61
C GLY A 97 -7.15 -7.03 -10.70
N THR A 98 -7.79 -5.86 -10.46
CA THR A 98 -7.76 -4.72 -11.40
C THR A 98 -6.57 -3.78 -11.21
N GLY A 99 -5.61 -4.16 -10.35
CA GLY A 99 -4.35 -3.42 -10.18
C GLY A 99 -4.38 -2.27 -9.18
N ARG A 100 -5.37 -2.20 -8.29
CA ARG A 100 -5.50 -1.12 -7.28
C ARG A 100 -4.26 -0.98 -6.40
N HIS A 101 -3.77 -2.09 -5.82
CA HIS A 101 -2.57 -2.10 -4.97
C HIS A 101 -1.32 -1.73 -5.76
N PHE A 102 -1.19 -2.29 -6.95
CA PHE A 102 -0.06 -2.04 -7.81
C PHE A 102 0.03 -0.57 -8.24
N ALA A 103 -1.10 0.02 -8.64
CA ALA A 103 -1.15 1.44 -9.01
C ALA A 103 -0.82 2.37 -7.84
N LEU A 104 -1.33 2.06 -6.63
CA LEU A 104 -0.98 2.82 -5.43
C LEU A 104 0.50 2.69 -5.08
N ALA A 105 1.04 1.48 -5.11
CA ALA A 105 2.45 1.22 -4.80
C ALA A 105 3.38 1.93 -5.81
N GLU A 106 3.06 1.88 -7.10
CA GLU A 106 3.85 2.54 -8.13
C GLU A 106 3.76 4.06 -8.02
N THR A 107 2.58 4.60 -7.71
CA THR A 107 2.42 6.04 -7.42
C THR A 107 3.26 6.46 -6.22
N ALA A 108 3.21 5.71 -5.12
CA ALA A 108 4.00 5.99 -3.93
C ALA A 108 5.52 5.92 -4.20
N ARG A 109 5.96 4.93 -4.98
CA ARG A 109 7.37 4.77 -5.38
C ARG A 109 7.87 5.99 -6.16
N ILE A 110 7.11 6.44 -7.16
CA ILE A 110 7.48 7.60 -7.96
C ILE A 110 7.42 8.89 -7.14
N MET A 111 6.41 9.04 -6.28
CA MET A 111 6.32 10.18 -5.37
C MET A 111 7.49 10.24 -4.40
N ALA A 112 7.91 9.10 -3.83
CA ALA A 112 9.08 9.03 -2.95
C ALA A 112 10.37 9.37 -3.72
N ALA A 113 10.55 8.85 -4.93
CA ALA A 113 11.70 9.16 -5.79
C ALA A 113 11.79 10.66 -6.14
N ARG A 114 10.64 11.36 -6.20
CA ARG A 114 10.56 12.82 -6.44
C ARG A 114 10.57 13.66 -5.16
N GLY A 115 10.77 13.04 -3.99
CA GLY A 115 10.80 13.75 -2.69
C GLY A 115 9.42 14.26 -2.21
N LEU A 116 8.32 13.78 -2.79
CA LEU A 116 6.95 14.14 -2.40
C LEU A 116 6.48 13.32 -1.18
N LEU A 117 7.04 12.15 -0.99
CA LEU A 117 6.90 11.30 0.20
C LEU A 117 8.29 11.01 0.78
N GLN A 118 8.35 10.77 2.08
CA GLN A 118 9.58 10.37 2.75
C GLN A 118 9.98 8.94 2.42
N SER A 119 8.98 8.09 2.15
CA SER A 119 9.16 6.67 1.83
C SER A 119 8.01 6.18 0.95
N ASP A 120 8.28 5.18 0.12
CA ASP A 120 7.29 4.42 -0.63
C ASP A 120 6.62 3.32 0.20
N ARG A 121 7.05 3.13 1.45
CA ARG A 121 6.49 2.12 2.35
C ARG A 121 5.07 2.48 2.75
N MET A 122 4.21 1.47 2.70
CA MET A 122 2.82 1.55 3.12
C MET A 122 2.60 0.61 4.30
N ALA A 123 1.92 1.07 5.35
CA ALA A 123 1.42 0.20 6.40
C ALA A 123 0.07 -0.35 5.96
N VAL A 124 -0.10 -1.65 5.97
CA VAL A 124 -1.35 -2.33 5.58
C VAL A 124 -1.98 -2.98 6.79
N ILE A 125 -3.23 -2.68 7.05
CA ILE A 125 -4.04 -3.27 8.11
C ILE A 125 -5.17 -4.07 7.46
N ASP A 126 -5.13 -5.39 7.61
CA ASP A 126 -6.22 -6.27 7.23
C ASP A 126 -7.27 -6.29 8.35
N LEU A 127 -8.35 -5.57 8.14
CA LEU A 127 -9.42 -5.42 9.11
C LEU A 127 -10.22 -6.71 9.36
N ALA A 128 -10.09 -7.73 8.51
CA ALA A 128 -10.67 -9.05 8.74
C ALA A 128 -10.05 -9.78 9.92
N LEU A 129 -8.87 -9.37 10.39
CA LEU A 129 -8.21 -9.92 11.59
C LEU A 129 -8.87 -9.48 12.90
N TYR A 130 -9.80 -8.52 12.85
CA TYR A 130 -10.44 -7.92 14.02
C TYR A 130 -11.98 -8.05 13.97
N PRO A 131 -12.53 -9.29 13.94
CA PRO A 131 -13.96 -9.52 13.75
C PRO A 131 -14.79 -9.32 15.00
N ASP A 132 -14.19 -9.34 16.19
CA ASP A 132 -14.88 -9.30 17.48
C ASP A 132 -14.21 -8.36 18.48
N PRO A 133 -14.93 -7.94 19.55
CA PRO A 133 -14.39 -6.98 20.53
C PRO A 133 -13.20 -7.51 21.34
N GLY A 134 -12.99 -8.84 21.40
CA GLY A 134 -11.84 -9.45 22.07
C GLY A 134 -10.51 -9.13 21.40
N THR A 135 -10.52 -8.69 20.15
CA THR A 135 -9.34 -8.30 19.37
C THR A 135 -8.94 -6.82 19.54
N GLU A 136 -9.59 -6.06 20.43
CA GLU A 136 -9.37 -4.61 20.59
C GLU A 136 -7.90 -4.26 20.84
N LYS A 137 -7.23 -4.95 21.75
CA LYS A 137 -5.81 -4.68 22.07
C LYS A 137 -4.90 -4.88 20.87
N LEU A 138 -5.13 -5.94 20.09
CA LEU A 138 -4.38 -6.21 18.88
C LEU A 138 -4.66 -5.13 17.83
N PHE A 139 -5.93 -4.81 17.60
CA PHE A 139 -6.31 -3.74 16.66
C PHE A 139 -5.66 -2.39 17.00
N LEU A 140 -5.74 -1.98 18.28
CA LEU A 140 -5.15 -0.70 18.72
C LEU A 140 -3.63 -0.70 18.58
N GLN A 141 -2.96 -1.81 18.90
CA GLN A 141 -1.52 -1.95 18.75
C GLN A 141 -1.10 -1.81 17.27
N ASP A 142 -1.78 -2.52 16.37
CA ASP A 142 -1.46 -2.51 14.94
C ASP A 142 -1.79 -1.16 14.32
N LEU A 143 -2.90 -0.55 14.71
CA LEU A 143 -3.27 0.80 14.27
C LEU A 143 -2.26 1.85 14.76
N TYR A 144 -1.87 1.80 16.03
CA TYR A 144 -0.87 2.70 16.59
C TYR A 144 0.47 2.56 15.85
N ALA A 145 0.93 1.33 15.66
CA ALA A 145 2.17 1.05 14.94
C ALA A 145 2.11 1.56 13.48
N ALA A 146 0.99 1.36 12.78
CA ALA A 146 0.82 1.83 11.41
C ALA A 146 0.82 3.37 11.30
N LEU A 147 0.15 4.06 12.24
CA LEU A 147 0.11 5.53 12.28
C LEU A 147 1.48 6.15 12.63
N HIS A 148 2.32 5.44 13.38
CA HIS A 148 3.66 5.92 13.76
C HIS A 148 4.79 5.33 12.90
N ALA A 149 4.46 4.48 11.90
CA ALA A 149 5.45 3.98 10.94
C ALA A 149 6.05 5.13 10.10
N PRO A 150 7.28 4.98 9.59
CA PRO A 150 7.94 6.05 8.83
C PRO A 150 7.25 6.40 7.50
N GLY A 151 6.49 5.45 6.90
CA GLY A 151 5.72 5.71 5.68
C GLY A 151 4.50 6.62 5.95
N GLU A 152 4.07 7.36 4.94
CA GLU A 152 2.98 8.34 5.06
C GLU A 152 1.62 7.78 4.63
N ILE A 153 1.57 6.50 4.24
CA ILE A 153 0.37 5.85 3.72
C ILE A 153 -0.01 4.70 4.64
N VAL A 154 -1.27 4.71 5.12
CA VAL A 154 -1.90 3.60 5.82
C VAL A 154 -3.06 3.08 4.99
N VAL A 155 -3.04 1.80 4.69
CA VAL A 155 -4.03 1.09 3.88
C VAL A 155 -4.88 0.21 4.78
N PHE A 156 -6.20 0.28 4.60
CA PHE A 156 -7.18 -0.54 5.30
C PHE A 156 -7.90 -1.45 4.30
N GLU A 157 -7.87 -2.75 4.56
CA GLU A 157 -8.49 -3.77 3.73
C GLU A 157 -9.59 -4.51 4.48
N HIS A 158 -10.54 -5.11 3.76
CA HIS A 158 -11.58 -6.00 4.27
C HIS A 158 -12.40 -5.42 5.43
N TYR A 159 -12.73 -4.12 5.36
CA TYR A 159 -13.49 -3.44 6.41
C TYR A 159 -14.87 -4.08 6.65
N GLU A 160 -15.40 -4.79 5.66
CA GLU A 160 -16.71 -5.48 5.75
C GLU A 160 -16.75 -6.52 6.85
N SER A 161 -15.60 -7.12 7.19
CA SER A 161 -15.45 -8.18 8.19
C SER A 161 -15.00 -7.66 9.57
N CYS A 162 -14.76 -6.37 9.70
CA CYS A 162 -14.28 -5.74 10.93
C CYS A 162 -15.41 -5.52 11.95
N HIS A 163 -15.07 -5.60 13.24
CA HIS A 163 -16.01 -5.25 14.31
C HIS A 163 -16.45 -3.77 14.23
N PRO A 164 -17.76 -3.46 14.35
CA PRO A 164 -18.26 -2.09 14.19
C PRO A 164 -17.65 -1.06 15.14
N GLY A 165 -17.27 -1.48 16.37
CA GLY A 165 -16.58 -0.62 17.32
C GLY A 165 -15.25 -0.09 16.81
N PHE A 166 -14.48 -0.89 16.09
CA PHE A 166 -13.20 -0.48 15.51
C PHE A 166 -13.39 0.40 14.27
N LEU A 167 -14.42 0.11 13.46
CA LEU A 167 -14.81 0.98 12.35
C LEU A 167 -15.18 2.38 12.84
N ARG A 168 -15.76 2.49 14.04
CA ARG A 168 -16.05 3.80 14.67
C ARG A 168 -14.76 4.55 14.99
N ILE A 169 -13.73 3.88 15.48
CA ILE A 169 -12.42 4.51 15.74
C ILE A 169 -11.84 5.06 14.43
N LEU A 170 -11.85 4.28 13.35
CA LEU A 170 -11.39 4.73 12.04
C LEU A 170 -12.23 5.89 11.49
N SER A 171 -13.54 5.85 11.71
CA SER A 171 -14.45 6.95 11.35
C SER A 171 -14.11 8.24 12.12
N ASP A 172 -13.85 8.14 13.41
CA ASP A 172 -13.47 9.30 14.22
C ASP A 172 -12.12 9.89 13.78
N LEU A 173 -11.15 9.06 13.42
CA LEU A 173 -9.88 9.52 12.83
C LEU A 173 -10.10 10.32 11.56
N ALA A 174 -10.98 9.83 10.66
CA ALA A 174 -11.24 10.48 9.38
C ALA A 174 -12.08 11.77 9.53
N VAL A 175 -13.11 11.75 10.40
CA VAL A 175 -14.09 12.84 10.53
C VAL A 175 -13.65 13.91 11.51
N LYS A 176 -13.10 13.49 12.68
CA LYS A 176 -12.75 14.38 13.78
C LYS A 176 -11.26 14.66 13.89
N GLY A 177 -10.43 13.98 13.07
CA GLY A 177 -8.97 14.08 13.15
C GLY A 177 -8.37 13.43 14.41
N SER A 178 -9.17 12.78 15.25
CA SER A 178 -8.69 12.00 16.40
C SER A 178 -9.77 11.09 16.95
N ALA A 179 -9.40 9.96 17.52
CA ALA A 179 -10.30 9.02 18.16
C ALA A 179 -9.94 8.83 19.66
N PRO A 180 -10.91 8.87 20.59
CA PRO A 180 -10.68 8.52 21.97
C PRO A 180 -10.49 7.00 22.09
N LEU A 181 -9.64 6.57 23.00
CA LEU A 181 -9.44 5.18 23.34
C LEU A 181 -10.30 4.79 24.55
N SER A 182 -10.69 3.51 24.64
CA SER A 182 -11.48 2.96 25.77
C SER A 182 -10.72 2.97 27.10
N SER A 183 -9.39 2.90 27.03
CA SER A 183 -8.47 2.93 28.16
C SER A 183 -7.32 3.91 27.91
N ARG A 184 -6.52 4.15 28.94
CA ARG A 184 -5.26 4.89 28.82
C ARG A 184 -4.12 3.90 28.62
N TYR A 185 -3.20 4.23 27.72
CA TYR A 185 -2.06 3.39 27.37
C TYR A 185 -0.75 4.15 27.56
N LEU A 186 0.25 3.45 28.05
CA LEU A 186 1.64 3.89 28.00
C LEU A 186 2.32 3.24 26.79
N VAL A 187 3.15 4.00 26.10
CA VAL A 187 3.99 3.47 25.03
C VAL A 187 5.33 3.11 25.63
N ASN A 188 5.71 1.84 25.59
CA ASN A 188 7.02 1.39 26.05
C ASN A 188 8.12 1.76 25.03
N LYS A 189 9.38 1.50 25.37
CA LYS A 189 10.54 1.77 24.49
C LYS A 189 10.49 1.02 23.15
N GLU A 190 9.70 -0.03 23.08
CA GLU A 190 9.54 -0.87 21.89
C GLU A 190 8.33 -0.43 21.05
N GLY A 191 7.65 0.65 21.43
CA GLY A 191 6.45 1.15 20.73
C GLY A 191 5.17 0.35 21.03
N ILE A 192 5.18 -0.47 22.09
CA ILE A 192 4.03 -1.30 22.46
C ILE A 192 3.12 -0.54 23.43
N LEU A 193 1.82 -0.58 23.15
CA LEU A 193 0.78 -0.02 24.01
C LEU A 193 0.54 -0.93 25.24
N VAL A 194 0.82 -0.41 26.42
CA VAL A 194 0.56 -1.10 27.68
C VAL A 194 -0.52 -0.33 28.45
N GLU A 195 -1.58 -0.99 28.87
CA GLU A 195 -2.66 -0.35 29.60
C GLU A 195 -2.17 0.27 30.92
N ALA A 196 -2.40 1.55 31.11
CA ALA A 196 -1.86 2.32 32.23
C ALA A 196 -2.67 2.11 33.55
N GLY A 197 -3.78 1.38 33.50
CA GLY A 197 -4.69 1.20 34.64
C GLY A 197 -5.29 2.52 35.11
N THR A 198 -5.51 2.63 36.44
CA THR A 198 -6.09 3.82 37.05
C THR A 198 -5.07 4.91 37.41
N ALA A 199 -3.78 4.65 37.24
CA ALA A 199 -2.72 5.60 37.55
C ALA A 199 -2.73 6.79 36.57
N LEU A 200 -2.62 8.00 37.12
CA LEU A 200 -2.34 9.19 36.35
C LEU A 200 -0.84 9.19 35.96
N ALA A 201 -0.51 8.44 34.94
CA ALA A 201 0.87 8.38 34.44
C ALA A 201 1.10 9.52 33.45
N PRO A 202 2.14 10.35 33.64
CA PRO A 202 2.57 11.32 32.64
C PRO A 202 2.87 10.61 31.32
N GLY A 203 2.42 11.16 30.20
CA GLY A 203 2.61 10.55 28.87
C GLY A 203 1.63 9.45 28.49
N ALA A 204 0.57 9.21 29.29
CA ALA A 204 -0.45 8.24 28.92
C ALA A 204 -1.25 8.70 27.69
N VAL A 205 -1.34 7.84 26.68
CA VAL A 205 -2.12 8.03 25.45
C VAL A 205 -3.56 7.65 25.73
N SER A 206 -4.49 8.60 25.60
CA SER A 206 -5.94 8.39 25.71
C SER A 206 -6.69 8.69 24.41
N ARG A 207 -6.00 9.19 23.41
CA ARG A 207 -6.49 9.50 22.07
C ARG A 207 -5.40 9.16 21.06
N ILE A 208 -5.82 8.81 19.87
CA ILE A 208 -4.95 8.66 18.70
C ILE A 208 -5.41 9.61 17.61
N ASP A 209 -4.49 10.05 16.78
CA ASP A 209 -4.73 10.86 15.60
C ASP A 209 -4.07 10.25 14.37
N PRO A 210 -4.40 10.70 13.15
CA PRO A 210 -3.82 10.15 11.93
C PRO A 210 -2.33 10.45 11.70
N CYS A 211 -1.69 11.23 12.55
CA CYS A 211 -0.27 11.62 12.43
C CYS A 211 0.10 12.19 11.04
N GLY A 212 -0.81 12.91 10.38
CA GLY A 212 -0.61 13.44 9.04
C GLY A 212 -0.48 12.38 7.95
N LYS A 213 -1.05 11.19 8.13
CA LYS A 213 -1.01 10.09 7.15
C LYS A 213 -2.14 10.23 6.12
N TYR A 214 -1.94 9.59 4.95
CA TYR A 214 -3.04 9.23 4.06
C TYR A 214 -3.74 8.00 4.63
N LEU A 215 -5.07 8.07 4.77
CA LEU A 215 -5.90 6.93 5.15
C LEU A 215 -6.59 6.40 3.91
N ILE A 216 -6.18 5.23 3.43
CA ILE A 216 -6.64 4.67 2.16
C ILE A 216 -7.41 3.38 2.42
N PHE A 217 -8.68 3.37 1.99
CA PHE A 217 -9.58 2.24 2.15
C PHE A 217 -9.73 1.51 0.82
N PHE A 218 -9.50 0.21 0.84
CA PHE A 218 -9.75 -0.66 -0.30
C PHE A 218 -11.13 -1.29 -0.20
N SER A 219 -11.89 -1.29 -1.29
CA SER A 219 -13.21 -1.91 -1.35
C SER A 219 -13.45 -2.59 -2.70
N ARG A 220 -14.27 -3.62 -2.68
CA ARG A 220 -14.84 -4.22 -3.91
C ARG A 220 -16.11 -3.50 -4.35
N LYS A 221 -16.69 -2.70 -3.48
CA LYS A 221 -17.95 -1.97 -3.67
C LYS A 221 -17.70 -0.47 -3.56
N GLY A 222 -18.57 0.30 -4.15
CA GLY A 222 -18.47 1.75 -4.17
C GLY A 222 -18.84 2.44 -2.86
N ARG A 223 -19.01 3.73 -2.95
CA ARG A 223 -19.23 4.66 -1.83
C ARG A 223 -20.46 4.32 -0.97
N GLU A 224 -21.51 3.76 -1.58
CA GLU A 224 -22.76 3.40 -0.88
C GLU A 224 -22.51 2.30 0.16
N ALA A 225 -21.78 1.25 -0.21
CA ALA A 225 -21.45 0.18 0.72
C ALA A 225 -20.52 0.64 1.88
N LEU A 226 -19.71 1.68 1.64
CA LEU A 226 -18.94 2.32 2.68
C LEU A 226 -19.85 3.04 3.68
N ALA A 227 -20.92 3.71 3.18
CA ALA A 227 -21.91 4.38 4.01
C ALA A 227 -22.64 3.41 4.95
N ASP A 228 -22.97 2.21 4.46
CA ASP A 228 -23.64 1.17 5.26
C ASP A 228 -22.81 0.71 6.47
N LYS A 229 -21.48 0.73 6.36
CA LYS A 229 -20.56 0.28 7.41
C LYS A 229 -20.08 1.39 8.32
N PHE A 230 -19.72 2.54 7.76
CA PHE A 230 -19.11 3.66 8.48
C PHE A 230 -20.08 4.82 8.77
N GLY A 231 -21.20 4.88 8.06
CA GLY A 231 -22.18 5.99 8.17
C GLY A 231 -21.87 7.17 7.25
N ALA A 232 -22.85 8.06 7.12
CA ALA A 232 -22.82 9.20 6.18
C ALA A 232 -21.70 10.22 6.50
N SER A 233 -21.40 10.44 7.77
CA SER A 233 -20.34 11.39 8.18
C SER A 233 -18.96 10.97 7.71
N PHE A 234 -18.66 9.67 7.77
CA PHE A 234 -17.41 9.12 7.23
C PHE A 234 -17.32 9.32 5.72
N VAL A 235 -18.39 8.99 5.00
CA VAL A 235 -18.45 9.14 3.54
C VAL A 235 -18.27 10.60 3.12
N ALA A 236 -18.79 11.54 3.90
CA ALA A 236 -18.58 12.97 3.68
C ALA A 236 -17.12 13.39 3.90
N ALA A 237 -16.41 12.72 4.79
CA ALA A 237 -14.99 12.97 5.08
C ALA A 237 -14.06 12.35 4.03
N VAL A 238 -14.53 11.40 3.19
CA VAL A 238 -13.74 10.85 2.09
C VAL A 238 -13.49 11.95 1.05
N GLY A 239 -12.24 12.35 0.93
CA GLY A 239 -11.82 13.42 0.04
C GLY A 239 -11.81 13.02 -1.44
N ASP A 240 -11.43 11.78 -1.74
CA ASP A 240 -11.38 11.26 -3.11
C ASP A 240 -11.85 9.81 -3.18
N VAL A 241 -12.55 9.51 -4.28
CA VAL A 241 -13.01 8.16 -4.63
C VAL A 241 -12.42 7.81 -5.99
N CYS A 242 -11.61 6.77 -6.02
CA CYS A 242 -10.95 6.29 -7.24
C CYS A 242 -11.49 4.90 -7.59
N GLN A 243 -11.96 4.75 -8.81
CA GLN A 243 -12.55 3.51 -9.31
C GLN A 243 -11.73 2.92 -10.44
N THR A 244 -11.39 1.62 -10.33
CA THR A 244 -10.83 0.88 -11.47
C THR A 244 -11.92 0.47 -12.45
N ALA A 245 -11.53 0.38 -13.73
CA ALA A 245 -12.39 -0.15 -14.78
C ALA A 245 -12.07 -1.64 -15.06
N PRO A 246 -12.99 -2.42 -15.62
CA PRO A 246 -12.66 -3.70 -16.22
C PRO A 246 -11.60 -3.53 -17.31
N PHE A 247 -10.70 -4.51 -17.44
CA PHE A 247 -9.71 -4.46 -18.51
C PHE A 247 -10.33 -4.70 -19.88
N THR A 248 -9.89 -3.92 -20.86
CA THR A 248 -10.21 -4.17 -22.26
C THR A 248 -9.33 -5.31 -22.80
N PRO A 249 -9.74 -5.98 -23.91
CA PRO A 249 -8.89 -6.98 -24.54
C PRO A 249 -7.49 -6.47 -24.92
N GLU A 250 -7.39 -5.23 -25.37
CA GLU A 250 -6.13 -4.58 -25.73
C GLU A 250 -5.26 -4.37 -24.48
N ALA A 251 -5.84 -3.96 -23.38
CA ALA A 251 -5.14 -3.80 -22.10
C ALA A 251 -4.64 -5.16 -21.58
N LEU A 252 -5.45 -6.21 -21.67
CA LEU A 252 -5.04 -7.57 -21.28
C LEU A 252 -3.90 -8.10 -22.16
N ALA A 253 -3.95 -7.85 -23.47
CA ALA A 253 -2.86 -8.22 -24.37
C ALA A 253 -1.55 -7.48 -24.02
N ALA A 254 -1.64 -6.18 -23.68
CA ALA A 254 -0.49 -5.40 -23.27
C ALA A 254 0.07 -5.87 -21.91
N LEU A 255 -0.79 -6.19 -20.94
CA LEU A 255 -0.41 -6.76 -19.64
C LEU A 255 0.26 -8.12 -19.81
N ALA A 256 -0.30 -9.01 -20.67
CA ALA A 256 0.29 -10.31 -20.96
C ALA A 256 1.67 -10.17 -21.60
N ALA A 257 1.85 -9.24 -22.54
CA ALA A 257 3.15 -8.94 -23.13
C ALA A 257 4.16 -8.45 -22.08
N GLN A 258 3.74 -7.56 -21.18
CA GLN A 258 4.58 -7.08 -20.07
C GLN A 258 5.01 -8.22 -19.14
N GLN A 259 4.07 -9.09 -18.74
CA GLN A 259 4.36 -10.25 -17.89
C GLN A 259 5.29 -11.26 -18.57
N LEU A 260 5.09 -11.54 -19.86
CA LEU A 260 5.97 -12.42 -20.63
C LEU A 260 7.38 -11.85 -20.79
N ASN A 261 7.52 -10.53 -20.98
CA ASN A 261 8.83 -9.89 -21.02
C ASN A 261 9.55 -9.98 -19.67
N ALA A 262 8.86 -9.76 -18.56
CA ALA A 262 9.42 -9.95 -17.22
C ALA A 262 9.81 -11.41 -16.96
N LEU A 263 8.98 -12.36 -17.40
CA LEU A 263 9.26 -13.78 -17.35
C LEU A 263 10.53 -14.13 -18.18
N ALA A 264 10.65 -13.63 -19.40
CA ALA A 264 11.81 -13.86 -20.25
C ALA A 264 13.12 -13.37 -19.61
N GLN A 265 13.09 -12.17 -19.00
CA GLN A 265 14.23 -11.64 -18.25
C GLN A 265 14.58 -12.52 -17.05
N ARG A 266 13.58 -12.99 -16.31
CA ARG A 266 13.78 -13.87 -15.15
C ARG A 266 14.32 -15.23 -15.55
N VAL A 267 13.81 -15.83 -16.61
CA VAL A 267 14.31 -17.09 -17.18
C VAL A 267 15.77 -16.93 -17.61
N HIS A 268 16.09 -15.83 -18.28
CA HIS A 268 17.47 -15.57 -18.69
C HIS A 268 18.40 -15.43 -17.49
N SER A 269 18.04 -14.61 -16.52
CA SER A 269 18.88 -14.30 -15.36
C SER A 269 19.05 -15.49 -14.40
N ARG A 270 18.02 -16.33 -14.26
CA ARG A 270 18.00 -17.42 -13.26
C ARG A 270 18.36 -18.79 -13.85
N LEU A 271 17.91 -19.06 -15.07
CA LEU A 271 18.07 -20.36 -15.71
C LEU A 271 19.13 -20.35 -16.84
N GLY A 272 19.57 -19.17 -17.28
CA GLY A 272 20.53 -19.03 -18.38
C GLY A 272 19.95 -19.34 -19.76
N LEU A 273 18.62 -19.41 -19.88
CA LEU A 273 17.90 -19.74 -21.11
C LEU A 273 17.29 -18.48 -21.74
N THR A 274 17.21 -18.45 -23.06
CA THR A 274 16.50 -17.39 -23.79
C THR A 274 15.08 -17.88 -24.09
N LEU A 275 14.08 -17.21 -23.50
CA LEU A 275 12.67 -17.52 -23.69
C LEU A 275 12.12 -16.76 -24.91
N THR A 276 11.46 -17.46 -25.81
CA THR A 276 10.70 -16.89 -26.92
C THR A 276 9.23 -17.32 -26.84
N ALA A 277 8.32 -16.39 -27.11
CA ALA A 277 6.88 -16.63 -27.08
C ALA A 277 6.21 -15.83 -28.20
N GLY A 278 5.34 -16.48 -28.97
CA GLY A 278 4.58 -15.86 -30.04
C GLY A 278 3.31 -15.14 -29.54
N ALA A 279 2.52 -14.63 -30.48
CA ALA A 279 1.25 -13.97 -30.21
C ALA A 279 0.24 -14.91 -29.55
N GLU A 280 0.23 -16.19 -29.96
CA GLU A 280 -0.65 -17.24 -29.42
C GLU A 280 -0.40 -17.49 -27.92
N VAL A 281 0.86 -17.43 -27.48
CA VAL A 281 1.21 -17.57 -26.05
C VAL A 281 0.76 -16.34 -25.27
N ARG A 282 0.93 -15.15 -25.84
CA ARG A 282 0.43 -13.89 -25.23
C ARG A 282 -1.09 -13.95 -25.05
N ASP A 283 -1.81 -14.41 -26.07
CA ASP A 283 -3.26 -14.51 -26.05
C ASP A 283 -3.72 -15.59 -25.04
N TYR A 284 -2.98 -16.69 -24.94
CA TYR A 284 -3.20 -17.71 -23.91
C TYR A 284 -3.04 -17.14 -22.49
N VAL A 285 -1.98 -16.37 -22.25
CA VAL A 285 -1.74 -15.73 -20.95
C VAL A 285 -2.83 -14.68 -20.66
N ALA A 286 -3.21 -13.87 -21.66
CA ALA A 286 -4.28 -12.89 -21.50
C ALA A 286 -5.63 -13.52 -21.13
N ALA A 287 -5.92 -14.71 -21.66
CA ALA A 287 -7.14 -15.47 -21.38
C ALA A 287 -7.20 -16.00 -19.92
N GLN A 288 -6.09 -15.96 -19.17
CA GLN A 288 -6.08 -16.34 -17.73
C GLN A 288 -6.68 -15.29 -16.83
N CYS A 289 -7.07 -14.12 -17.34
CA CYS A 289 -7.84 -13.13 -16.60
C CYS A 289 -9.23 -13.67 -16.27
N SER A 290 -9.54 -13.83 -14.99
CA SER A 290 -10.83 -14.32 -14.52
C SER A 290 -11.58 -13.24 -13.75
N LYS A 291 -12.90 -13.44 -13.54
CA LYS A 291 -13.70 -12.52 -12.70
C LYS A 291 -13.25 -12.50 -11.23
N GLU A 292 -12.64 -13.59 -10.77
CA GLU A 292 -12.21 -13.74 -9.37
C GLU A 292 -10.82 -13.20 -9.12
N LYS A 293 -9.88 -13.47 -10.03
CA LYS A 293 -8.46 -13.12 -9.91
C LYS A 293 -8.08 -11.87 -10.70
N GLY A 294 -8.86 -11.49 -11.72
CA GLY A 294 -8.50 -10.40 -12.61
C GLY A 294 -7.14 -10.64 -13.27
N ALA A 295 -6.32 -9.60 -13.39
CA ALA A 295 -4.99 -9.67 -13.98
C ALA A 295 -3.97 -10.49 -13.15
N GLU A 296 -4.25 -10.83 -11.89
CA GLU A 296 -3.42 -11.74 -11.10
C GLU A 296 -3.31 -13.13 -11.77
N GLY A 297 -4.36 -13.57 -12.47
CA GLY A 297 -4.31 -14.80 -13.25
C GLY A 297 -3.20 -14.85 -14.29
N LEU A 298 -2.86 -13.70 -14.89
CA LEU A 298 -1.74 -13.61 -15.85
C LEU A 298 -0.39 -13.83 -15.15
N ALA A 299 -0.21 -13.21 -13.99
CA ALA A 299 1.00 -13.37 -13.19
C ALA A 299 1.14 -14.82 -12.68
N ASP A 300 0.05 -15.42 -12.18
CA ASP A 300 0.02 -16.82 -11.76
C ASP A 300 0.40 -17.76 -12.91
N CYS A 301 -0.08 -17.49 -14.12
CA CYS A 301 0.28 -18.27 -15.30
C CYS A 301 1.79 -18.17 -15.59
N CYS A 302 2.34 -16.98 -15.60
CA CYS A 302 3.77 -16.76 -15.80
C CYS A 302 4.63 -17.42 -14.70
N GLU A 303 4.17 -17.40 -13.46
CA GLU A 303 4.84 -18.10 -12.34
C GLU A 303 4.83 -19.63 -12.55
N ARG A 304 3.72 -20.19 -13.00
CA ARG A 304 3.62 -21.61 -13.35
C ARG A 304 4.56 -21.99 -14.50
N ILE A 305 4.67 -21.13 -15.52
CA ILE A 305 5.61 -21.33 -16.63
C ILE A 305 7.05 -21.34 -16.10
N PHE A 306 7.42 -20.36 -15.28
CA PHE A 306 8.76 -20.29 -14.69
C PHE A 306 9.08 -21.53 -13.87
N ARG A 307 8.14 -21.97 -13.05
CA ARG A 307 8.30 -23.17 -12.21
C ARG A 307 8.48 -24.42 -13.05
N ALA A 308 7.67 -24.61 -14.09
CA ALA A 308 7.80 -25.76 -14.98
C ALA A 308 9.16 -25.80 -15.68
N LEU A 309 9.66 -24.67 -16.18
CA LEU A 309 11.00 -24.58 -16.76
C LEU A 309 12.10 -24.82 -15.73
N SER A 310 11.90 -24.37 -14.48
CA SER A 310 12.85 -24.65 -13.41
C SER A 310 12.92 -26.14 -13.07
N GLU A 311 11.78 -26.83 -12.99
CA GLU A 311 11.73 -28.28 -12.80
C GLU A 311 12.43 -29.03 -13.93
N TYR A 312 12.24 -28.60 -15.18
CA TYR A 312 12.96 -29.16 -16.30
C TYR A 312 14.47 -29.03 -16.16
N CYS A 313 14.96 -27.87 -15.74
CA CYS A 313 16.37 -27.63 -15.48
C CYS A 313 16.91 -28.50 -14.32
N LEU A 314 16.12 -28.72 -13.28
CA LEU A 314 16.49 -29.54 -12.12
C LEU A 314 16.55 -31.04 -12.43
N GLN A 315 15.71 -31.52 -13.37
CA GLN A 315 15.70 -32.91 -13.83
C GLN A 315 16.82 -33.24 -14.80
N THR A 316 17.52 -32.24 -15.30
CA THR A 316 18.59 -32.39 -16.27
C THR A 316 19.95 -32.24 -15.61
N ASP A 317 20.81 -33.25 -15.65
CA ASP A 317 22.13 -33.25 -15.00
C ASP A 317 23.15 -32.30 -15.66
N ALA A 318 22.86 -31.78 -16.84
CA ALA A 318 23.71 -30.83 -17.54
C ALA A 318 23.19 -29.40 -17.41
N LYS A 319 24.12 -28.42 -17.32
CA LYS A 319 23.75 -27.00 -17.39
C LYS A 319 23.11 -26.72 -18.76
N LEU A 320 21.82 -26.46 -18.76
CA LEU A 320 21.08 -26.13 -19.96
C LEU A 320 21.50 -24.73 -20.48
N SER A 321 21.58 -24.61 -21.79
CA SER A 321 21.83 -23.36 -22.49
C SER A 321 21.07 -23.34 -23.80
N GLY A 322 20.73 -22.18 -24.30
CA GLY A 322 20.08 -22.00 -25.58
C GLY A 322 18.70 -21.36 -25.48
N THR A 323 17.84 -21.66 -26.45
CA THR A 323 16.54 -21.01 -26.60
C THR A 323 15.40 -21.98 -26.28
N VAL A 324 14.48 -21.53 -25.41
CA VAL A 324 13.20 -22.19 -25.15
C VAL A 324 12.13 -21.46 -25.93
N ALA A 325 11.49 -22.13 -26.87
CA ALA A 325 10.31 -21.62 -27.57
C ALA A 325 9.06 -22.13 -26.88
N LEU A 326 8.18 -21.20 -26.49
CA LEU A 326 6.82 -21.51 -26.04
C LEU A 326 5.85 -21.42 -27.20
N THR A 327 4.92 -22.38 -27.27
CA THR A 327 3.78 -22.39 -28.19
C THR A 327 2.49 -22.72 -27.46
N ALA A 328 1.37 -22.18 -27.92
CA ALA A 328 0.06 -22.52 -27.38
C ALA A 328 -0.61 -23.58 -28.28
N ALA A 329 -1.08 -24.65 -27.63
CA ALA A 329 -1.86 -25.71 -28.27
C ALA A 329 -3.28 -25.75 -27.61
N PRO A 330 -4.27 -26.41 -28.22
CA PRO A 330 -5.61 -26.52 -27.65
C PRO A 330 -5.64 -27.13 -26.24
N GLU A 331 -4.71 -28.05 -25.97
CA GLU A 331 -4.55 -28.73 -24.69
C GLU A 331 -3.73 -27.92 -23.65
N GLY A 332 -3.06 -26.82 -24.03
CA GLY A 332 -2.26 -26.02 -23.11
C GLY A 332 -0.98 -25.45 -23.74
N LEU A 333 -0.02 -25.09 -22.89
CA LEU A 333 1.27 -24.58 -23.35
C LEU A 333 2.28 -25.72 -23.57
N GLN A 334 2.98 -25.63 -24.70
CA GLN A 334 4.08 -26.51 -25.04
C GLN A 334 5.40 -25.73 -25.02
N PHE A 335 6.50 -26.43 -24.81
CA PHE A 335 7.85 -25.88 -24.90
C PHE A 335 8.75 -26.74 -25.77
N ALA A 336 9.69 -26.11 -26.43
CA ALA A 336 10.75 -26.77 -27.20
C ALA A 336 12.10 -26.13 -26.89
N LEU A 337 13.06 -26.93 -26.42
CA LEU A 337 14.42 -26.47 -26.16
C LEU A 337 15.28 -26.68 -27.43
N ASN A 338 15.93 -25.62 -27.93
CA ASN A 338 16.86 -25.65 -29.06
C ASN A 338 16.28 -26.31 -30.31
N GLY A 339 14.99 -26.16 -30.58
CA GLY A 339 14.30 -26.73 -31.73
C GLY A 339 13.99 -28.24 -31.62
N ALA A 340 14.05 -28.80 -30.41
CA ALA A 340 13.58 -30.16 -30.14
C ALA A 340 12.06 -30.27 -30.36
N ALA A 341 11.54 -31.52 -30.38
CA ALA A 341 10.09 -31.73 -30.46
C ALA A 341 9.36 -31.05 -29.30
N PRO A 342 8.23 -30.36 -29.56
CA PRO A 342 7.43 -29.75 -28.51
C PRO A 342 6.93 -30.78 -27.51
N ALA A 343 6.97 -30.40 -26.21
CA ALA A 343 6.45 -31.21 -25.12
C ALA A 343 5.50 -30.35 -24.26
N ASP A 344 4.55 -31.00 -23.58
CA ASP A 344 3.63 -30.33 -22.67
C ASP A 344 4.41 -29.71 -21.50
N LEU A 345 4.30 -28.39 -21.37
CA LEU A 345 5.04 -27.64 -20.37
C LEU A 345 4.60 -27.98 -18.93
N PHE A 346 3.32 -28.12 -18.70
CA PHE A 346 2.79 -28.30 -17.34
C PHE A 346 2.85 -29.77 -16.87
N SER A 347 3.13 -30.73 -17.75
CA SER A 347 3.44 -32.08 -17.33
C SER A 347 4.72 -32.21 -16.51
N LEU A 348 5.58 -31.18 -16.54
CA LEU A 348 6.80 -31.09 -15.74
C LEU A 348 6.55 -30.75 -14.28
N LEU A 349 5.38 -30.19 -13.97
CA LEU A 349 5.05 -29.80 -12.59
C LEU A 349 4.70 -31.03 -11.74
N PRO A 350 5.18 -31.08 -10.47
CA PRO A 350 4.73 -32.07 -9.52
C PRO A 350 3.20 -32.06 -9.35
N ALA A 351 2.58 -33.22 -9.10
CA ALA A 351 1.12 -33.38 -8.97
C ALA A 351 0.47 -32.39 -7.95
N ALA A 352 1.21 -31.95 -6.95
CA ALA A 352 0.76 -30.94 -5.97
C ALA A 352 0.51 -29.55 -6.61
N TYR A 353 1.01 -29.28 -7.80
CA TYR A 353 0.90 -27.97 -8.50
C TYR A 353 0.08 -28.05 -9.78
N THR A 354 -0.38 -29.23 -10.16
CA THR A 354 -1.26 -29.42 -11.33
C THR A 354 -2.73 -29.14 -11.02
N GLY A 355 -3.03 -28.51 -9.87
CA GLY A 355 -4.33 -28.16 -9.31
C GLY A 355 -5.52 -28.37 -10.24
N ALA A 356 -6.28 -29.43 -9.99
CA ALA A 356 -7.60 -29.61 -10.51
C ALA A 356 -8.57 -28.65 -9.81
#